data_bdcefdd1632fe7eed7124c1a5472f7c5
#
_entry.id   bdcefdd1632fe7eed7124c1a5472f7c5
#
_cell.length_a   1.000
_cell.length_b   1.000
_cell.length_c   1.000
_cell.angle_alpha   90.00
_cell.angle_beta   90.00
_cell.angle_gamma   90.00
#
_symmetry.space_group_name_H-M   'P 1'
#
loop_
_entity.id
_entity.type
_entity.pdbx_description
1 polymer ?
#
loop_
_entity_poly.entity_id
_entity_poly.type
_entity_poly.pdbx_seq_one_letter_code
_entity_poly.pdbx_strand_id
1 'polypeptide(L)'
;KKYLHILPACFLFYAAAHAQQKDTVYVTDFGAVPYSYENCVTQIQAAIDECKRTGAKVLSLPEGRYDIWPEGATRKEYYISNTSTEQECPSKVKTVGLMLHEIDDLTIEGNGATLMYHGKMTTIALEHCNGVRINNLHIDFERPAGSEIQYRKVTGGETEVTLHRDTRYEIVNGKIRLYGEGWRSNKNHCIEYDPDTESFTYSQGWNTLSASDAREIAPGIVRFNTPAEFMPKAGNTLTVRDIIRDQVGLFILESKNITLSRLQMHYMHGLGIVSQYTENITMDRVKCAPRPDSGRLLAASADMMHFSGCKGKVIIDSCYFAGAQDDPVNVHGTNLRALEKIDAQTLKLRFMHGQSYGFNAYFKGDTVAFVRAATMERFASA
;
A
#
# COMPACT_ATOMS: atom_id res chain seq x y z
N LYS A 1 84.68 15.44 -25.63
CA LYS A 1 83.64 14.45 -25.84
C LYS A 1 82.54 14.67 -24.77
N LYS A 2 81.40 15.22 -25.19
CA LYS A 2 80.22 15.44 -24.34
C LYS A 2 79.29 14.26 -24.55
N TYR A 3 78.97 13.54 -23.47
CA TYR A 3 77.96 12.49 -23.48
C TYR A 3 76.58 13.10 -23.13
N LEU A 4 75.63 12.95 -24.07
CA LEU A 4 74.19 13.29 -23.87
C LEU A 4 73.47 12.10 -23.34
N HIS A 5 72.99 12.16 -22.09
CA HIS A 5 72.13 11.11 -21.51
C HIS A 5 70.69 11.42 -21.91
N ILE A 6 70.08 10.54 -22.72
CA ILE A 6 68.67 10.53 -23.04
C ILE A 6 67.97 9.61 -22.03
N LEU A 7 67.15 10.21 -21.16
CA LEU A 7 66.22 9.46 -20.27
C LEU A 7 65.00 9.04 -21.06
N PRO A 8 64.57 7.77 -21.03
CA PRO A 8 63.30 7.38 -21.64
C PRO A 8 62.13 7.83 -20.75
N ALA A 9 61.26 8.69 -21.28
CA ALA A 9 59.99 9.02 -20.65
C ALA A 9 59.04 7.82 -20.78
N CYS A 10 58.80 7.08 -19.69
CA CYS A 10 57.73 6.10 -19.62
C CYS A 10 56.38 6.80 -19.55
N PHE A 11 55.65 6.82 -20.64
CA PHE A 11 54.23 7.17 -20.66
C PHE A 11 53.42 6.01 -20.08
N LEU A 12 52.99 6.13 -18.82
CA LEU A 12 51.97 5.28 -18.24
C LEU A 12 50.62 5.67 -18.85
N PHE A 13 50.14 4.91 -19.80
CA PHE A 13 48.75 4.95 -20.25
C PHE A 13 47.89 4.35 -19.13
N TYR A 14 47.21 5.20 -18.35
CA TYR A 14 46.07 4.77 -17.55
C TYR A 14 44.93 4.48 -18.53
N ALA A 15 44.75 3.23 -18.91
CA ALA A 15 43.53 2.76 -19.51
C ALA A 15 42.47 2.79 -18.41
N ALA A 16 41.71 3.87 -18.33
CA ALA A 16 40.46 3.86 -17.60
C ALA A 16 39.53 2.84 -18.30
N ALA A 17 39.45 1.65 -17.74
CA ALA A 17 38.43 0.71 -18.13
C ALA A 17 37.07 1.34 -17.80
N HIS A 18 36.43 1.95 -18.79
CA HIS A 18 35.02 2.27 -18.70
C HIS A 18 34.30 0.93 -18.64
N ALA A 19 33.98 0.47 -17.42
CA ALA A 19 33.02 -0.60 -17.25
C ALA A 19 31.77 -0.16 -18.01
N GLN A 20 31.39 -0.89 -19.03
CA GLN A 20 30.18 -0.61 -19.80
C GLN A 20 29.04 -0.64 -18.81
N GLN A 21 28.43 0.50 -18.58
CA GLN A 21 27.32 0.68 -17.63
C GLN A 21 26.21 -0.27 -18.08
N LYS A 22 25.87 -1.26 -17.28
CA LYS A 22 24.74 -2.15 -17.58
C LYS A 22 23.48 -1.31 -17.46
N ASP A 23 22.76 -1.10 -18.56
CA ASP A 23 21.46 -0.39 -18.52
C ASP A 23 20.42 -1.13 -17.71
N THR A 24 20.58 -2.45 -17.50
CA THR A 24 19.67 -3.32 -16.78
C THR A 24 20.36 -4.02 -15.61
N VAL A 25 19.74 -3.94 -14.46
CA VAL A 25 20.07 -4.70 -13.22
C VAL A 25 19.02 -5.78 -13.04
N TYR A 26 19.44 -7.01 -12.79
CA TYR A 26 18.53 -8.13 -12.50
C TYR A 26 18.54 -8.42 -11.01
N VAL A 27 17.36 -8.57 -10.40
CA VAL A 27 17.28 -8.90 -8.96
C VAL A 27 17.93 -10.23 -8.61
N THR A 28 17.98 -11.15 -9.58
CA THR A 28 18.64 -12.46 -9.43
C THR A 28 20.16 -12.35 -9.30
N ASP A 29 20.79 -11.30 -9.84
CA ASP A 29 22.23 -11.05 -9.68
C ASP A 29 22.57 -10.68 -8.21
N PHE A 30 21.55 -10.33 -7.41
CA PHE A 30 21.64 -10.02 -5.97
C PHE A 30 21.14 -11.17 -5.08
N GLY A 31 20.82 -12.31 -5.67
CA GLY A 31 20.39 -13.50 -4.93
C GLY A 31 18.87 -13.57 -4.63
N ALA A 32 18.04 -12.73 -5.26
CA ALA A 32 16.60 -12.91 -5.21
C ALA A 32 16.20 -14.06 -6.13
N VAL A 33 15.83 -15.21 -5.56
CA VAL A 33 15.51 -16.43 -6.31
C VAL A 33 13.98 -16.58 -6.39
N PRO A 34 13.40 -16.59 -7.61
CA PRO A 34 11.96 -16.80 -7.75
C PRO A 34 11.55 -18.21 -7.27
N TYR A 35 10.36 -18.33 -6.70
CA TYR A 35 9.79 -19.56 -6.14
C TYR A 35 10.60 -20.21 -5.00
N SER A 36 11.55 -19.49 -4.39
CA SER A 36 12.29 -20.00 -3.22
C SER A 36 11.44 -20.01 -1.93
N TYR A 37 10.40 -19.18 -1.88
CA TYR A 37 9.59 -18.89 -0.68
C TYR A 37 10.42 -18.32 0.49
N GLU A 38 11.64 -17.89 0.21
CA GLU A 38 12.51 -17.19 1.16
C GLU A 38 12.30 -15.67 1.06
N ASN A 39 12.67 -14.97 2.12
CA ASN A 39 12.60 -13.51 2.14
C ASN A 39 13.58 -12.88 1.15
N CYS A 40 13.06 -12.22 0.13
CA CYS A 40 13.84 -11.55 -0.92
C CYS A 40 13.97 -10.03 -0.72
N VAL A 41 13.50 -9.47 0.41
CA VAL A 41 13.43 -8.01 0.61
C VAL A 41 14.80 -7.33 0.49
N THR A 42 15.82 -7.87 1.14
CA THR A 42 17.17 -7.28 1.15
C THR A 42 17.87 -7.41 -0.21
N GLN A 43 17.64 -8.50 -0.92
CA GLN A 43 18.21 -8.77 -2.24
C GLN A 43 17.61 -7.81 -3.29
N ILE A 44 16.28 -7.64 -3.29
CA ILE A 44 15.62 -6.73 -4.22
C ILE A 44 15.97 -5.28 -3.86
N GLN A 45 16.05 -4.92 -2.57
CA GLN A 45 16.48 -3.59 -2.15
C GLN A 45 17.91 -3.29 -2.60
N ALA A 46 18.84 -4.24 -2.47
CA ALA A 46 20.21 -4.08 -2.94
C ALA A 46 20.29 -3.86 -4.46
N ALA A 47 19.42 -4.51 -5.23
CA ALA A 47 19.32 -4.29 -6.67
C ALA A 47 18.77 -2.89 -7.01
N ILE A 48 17.79 -2.37 -6.24
CA ILE A 48 17.28 -0.99 -6.35
C ILE A 48 18.41 0.00 -6.04
N ASP A 49 19.15 -0.21 -4.97
CA ASP A 49 20.25 0.66 -4.55
C ASP A 49 21.38 0.67 -5.60
N GLU A 50 21.63 -0.47 -6.23
CA GLU A 50 22.58 -0.56 -7.37
C GLU A 50 22.10 0.25 -8.58
N CYS A 51 20.80 0.21 -8.91
CA CYS A 51 20.24 1.06 -9.96
C CYS A 51 20.49 2.54 -9.65
N LYS A 52 20.23 2.98 -8.42
CA LYS A 52 20.49 4.34 -7.97
C LYS A 52 21.98 4.70 -8.08
N ARG A 53 22.85 3.79 -7.63
CA ARG A 53 24.30 4.01 -7.63
C ARG A 53 24.91 4.11 -9.02
N THR A 54 24.41 3.30 -9.96
CA THR A 54 24.97 3.21 -11.33
C THR A 54 24.23 4.08 -12.34
N GLY A 55 23.01 4.53 -12.03
CA GLY A 55 22.11 5.19 -12.96
C GLY A 55 21.52 4.24 -14.01
N ALA A 56 21.48 2.93 -13.73
CA ALA A 56 20.84 1.93 -14.57
C ALA A 56 19.37 2.30 -14.81
N LYS A 57 18.88 2.06 -16.03
CA LYS A 57 17.53 2.49 -16.44
C LYS A 57 16.46 1.44 -16.24
N VAL A 58 16.85 0.20 -16.03
CA VAL A 58 15.92 -0.92 -15.85
C VAL A 58 16.35 -1.78 -14.66
N LEU A 59 15.40 -2.01 -13.73
CA LEU A 59 15.45 -3.10 -12.76
C LEU A 59 14.52 -4.19 -13.25
N SER A 60 15.04 -5.37 -13.52
CA SER A 60 14.27 -6.49 -14.05
C SER A 60 14.07 -7.59 -13.01
N LEU A 61 12.81 -7.96 -12.82
CA LEU A 61 12.42 -9.13 -12.05
C LEU A 61 12.02 -10.24 -13.06
N PRO A 62 12.76 -11.32 -13.20
CA PRO A 62 12.27 -12.48 -13.93
C PRO A 62 10.92 -12.97 -13.41
N GLU A 63 10.10 -13.55 -14.30
CA GLU A 63 8.81 -14.12 -13.91
C GLU A 63 8.97 -15.09 -12.74
N GLY A 64 8.07 -15.00 -11.78
CA GLY A 64 8.05 -15.86 -10.60
C GLY A 64 7.44 -15.23 -9.38
N ARG A 65 7.44 -15.96 -8.28
CA ARG A 65 7.02 -15.47 -6.97
C ARG A 65 8.25 -15.09 -6.14
N TYR A 66 8.23 -13.90 -5.56
CA TYR A 66 9.22 -13.40 -4.62
C TYR A 66 8.53 -13.03 -3.31
N ASP A 67 8.93 -13.63 -2.22
CA ASP A 67 8.34 -13.41 -0.92
C ASP A 67 9.05 -12.25 -0.19
N ILE A 68 8.26 -11.34 0.38
CA ILE A 68 8.70 -10.10 1.03
C ILE A 68 8.20 -10.12 2.47
N TRP A 69 9.12 -10.21 3.43
CA TRP A 69 8.83 -10.23 4.85
C TRP A 69 9.21 -8.90 5.53
N PRO A 70 8.64 -8.58 6.71
CA PRO A 70 9.00 -7.38 7.46
C PRO A 70 10.47 -7.34 7.91
N GLU A 71 11.11 -8.51 8.07
CA GLU A 71 12.50 -8.64 8.47
C GLU A 71 13.43 -8.15 7.36
N GLY A 72 14.24 -7.14 7.67
CA GLY A 72 15.12 -6.49 6.69
C GLY A 72 14.45 -5.40 5.84
N ALA A 73 13.14 -5.23 5.95
CA ALA A 73 12.41 -4.14 5.28
C ALA A 73 12.73 -2.77 5.91
N THR A 74 12.62 -1.73 5.09
CA THR A 74 12.86 -0.35 5.54
C THR A 74 11.80 0.10 6.55
N ARG A 75 12.23 0.70 7.66
CA ARG A 75 11.35 1.30 8.65
C ARG A 75 11.52 2.82 8.60
N LYS A 76 10.45 3.53 8.25
CA LYS A 76 10.49 4.98 8.10
C LYS A 76 9.22 5.64 8.62
N GLU A 77 9.36 6.82 9.22
CA GLU A 77 8.21 7.63 9.61
C GLU A 77 7.56 8.27 8.38
N TYR A 78 6.27 8.05 8.24
CA TYR A 78 5.44 8.70 7.23
C TYR A 78 4.13 9.20 7.82
N TYR A 79 3.80 10.43 7.47
CA TYR A 79 2.51 11.04 7.73
C TYR A 79 1.68 10.96 6.45
N ILE A 80 0.86 9.93 6.36
CA ILE A 80 0.06 9.65 5.16
C ILE A 80 -1.36 10.16 5.40
N SER A 81 -1.82 11.08 4.54
CA SER A 81 -3.16 11.66 4.60
C SER A 81 -4.24 10.58 4.58
N ASN A 82 -5.32 10.79 5.33
CA ASN A 82 -6.53 9.96 5.36
C ASN A 82 -6.35 8.50 5.81
N THR A 83 -5.24 8.17 6.47
CA THR A 83 -5.03 6.82 6.99
C THR A 83 -5.70 6.59 8.34
N SER A 84 -5.15 7.13 9.41
CA SER A 84 -5.68 7.01 10.77
C SER A 84 -5.35 8.28 11.57
N THR A 85 -6.14 8.52 12.61
CA THR A 85 -5.85 9.61 13.55
C THR A 85 -4.60 9.30 14.38
N GLU A 86 -4.01 10.31 14.98
CA GLU A 86 -2.87 10.15 15.87
C GLU A 86 -3.17 9.25 17.08
N GLN A 87 -4.42 9.28 17.54
CA GLN A 87 -4.87 8.47 18.68
C GLN A 87 -5.06 6.99 18.27
N GLU A 88 -5.58 6.73 17.06
CA GLU A 88 -5.77 5.37 16.55
C GLU A 88 -4.45 4.68 16.22
N CYS A 89 -3.50 5.42 15.65
CA CYS A 89 -2.18 4.93 15.28
C CYS A 89 -1.08 5.88 15.76
N PRO A 90 -0.65 5.78 17.04
CA PRO A 90 0.38 6.67 17.61
C PRO A 90 1.73 6.54 16.89
N SER A 91 2.10 5.34 16.43
CA SER A 91 3.34 5.13 15.68
C SER A 91 3.18 5.56 14.23
N LYS A 92 4.04 6.44 13.77
CA LYS A 92 4.13 6.88 12.36
C LYS A 92 5.10 6.04 11.55
N VAL A 93 5.85 5.15 12.21
CA VAL A 93 6.79 4.26 11.54
C VAL A 93 6.04 3.24 10.70
N LYS A 94 6.29 3.28 9.39
CA LYS A 94 5.79 2.31 8.43
C LYS A 94 6.88 1.28 8.13
N THR A 95 6.46 0.05 7.92
CA THR A 95 7.32 -1.00 7.38
C THR A 95 7.12 -1.03 5.87
N VAL A 96 8.15 -0.67 5.12
CA VAL A 96 8.13 -0.55 3.66
C VAL A 96 8.91 -1.69 3.06
N GLY A 97 8.27 -2.50 2.23
CA GLY A 97 8.91 -3.64 1.61
C GLY A 97 10.02 -3.26 0.65
N LEU A 98 9.70 -2.41 -0.34
CA LEU A 98 10.69 -1.90 -1.29
C LEU A 98 10.67 -0.38 -1.27
N MET A 99 11.83 0.22 -1.05
CA MET A 99 12.01 1.67 -0.95
C MET A 99 12.75 2.22 -2.15
N LEU A 100 12.10 3.13 -2.89
CA LEU A 100 12.73 3.96 -3.91
C LEU A 100 12.83 5.39 -3.37
N HIS A 101 14.04 5.87 -3.16
CA HIS A 101 14.28 7.21 -2.60
C HIS A 101 15.26 7.98 -3.47
N GLU A 102 14.82 9.15 -3.96
CA GLU A 102 15.64 10.00 -4.86
C GLU A 102 16.21 9.21 -6.06
N ILE A 103 15.33 8.58 -6.81
CA ILE A 103 15.68 7.82 -8.01
C ILE A 103 15.05 8.52 -9.22
N ASP A 104 15.87 8.71 -10.25
CA ASP A 104 15.45 9.32 -11.50
C ASP A 104 15.52 8.31 -12.67
N ASP A 105 14.49 8.36 -13.55
CA ASP A 105 14.44 7.64 -14.83
C ASP A 105 14.67 6.11 -14.71
N LEU A 106 14.04 5.47 -13.75
CA LEU A 106 14.10 4.00 -13.56
C LEU A 106 12.80 3.34 -13.98
N THR A 107 12.90 2.27 -14.76
CA THR A 107 11.79 1.32 -14.99
C THR A 107 12.00 0.05 -14.18
N ILE A 108 11.06 -0.26 -13.29
CA ILE A 108 10.95 -1.58 -12.68
C ILE A 108 10.09 -2.43 -13.62
N GLU A 109 10.72 -3.39 -14.30
CA GLU A 109 10.05 -4.32 -15.20
C GLU A 109 9.81 -5.64 -14.47
N GLY A 110 8.53 -5.89 -14.15
CA GLY A 110 8.12 -7.04 -13.36
C GLY A 110 7.99 -8.32 -14.17
N ASN A 111 7.87 -8.26 -15.49
CA ASN A 111 7.72 -9.43 -16.38
C ASN A 111 6.62 -10.42 -15.94
N GLY A 112 5.57 -9.93 -15.27
CA GLY A 112 4.52 -10.78 -14.69
C GLY A 112 4.88 -11.43 -13.34
N ALA A 113 6.02 -11.07 -12.74
CA ALA A 113 6.39 -11.54 -11.40
C ALA A 113 5.37 -11.13 -10.35
N THR A 114 5.24 -11.94 -9.31
CA THR A 114 4.42 -11.66 -8.13
C THR A 114 5.31 -11.39 -6.93
N LEU A 115 5.16 -10.21 -6.34
CA LEU A 115 5.67 -9.92 -5.00
C LEU A 115 4.60 -10.34 -3.99
N MET A 116 4.90 -11.37 -3.22
CA MET A 116 4.02 -11.90 -2.18
C MET A 116 4.46 -11.37 -0.82
N TYR A 117 3.64 -10.50 -0.25
CA TYR A 117 3.94 -9.84 1.02
C TYR A 117 3.42 -10.63 2.22
N HIS A 118 4.14 -10.52 3.32
CA HIS A 118 3.81 -11.09 4.61
C HIS A 118 3.68 -10.00 5.68
N GLY A 119 2.76 -10.20 6.61
CA GLY A 119 2.50 -9.22 7.66
C GLY A 119 1.75 -7.97 7.18
N LYS A 120 1.79 -6.91 7.99
CA LYS A 120 1.21 -5.61 7.66
C LYS A 120 2.31 -4.67 7.19
N MET A 121 2.36 -4.41 5.89
CA MET A 121 3.41 -3.60 5.25
C MET A 121 2.82 -2.65 4.22
N THR A 122 3.49 -1.52 4.00
CA THR A 122 3.40 -0.75 2.75
C THR A 122 4.28 -1.45 1.72
N THR A 123 3.71 -1.80 0.57
CA THR A 123 4.44 -2.70 -0.35
C THR A 123 5.63 -2.01 -0.99
N ILE A 124 5.41 -0.87 -1.64
CA ILE A 124 6.44 -0.06 -2.29
C ILE A 124 6.24 1.39 -1.88
N ALA A 125 7.32 2.10 -1.59
CA ALA A 125 7.31 3.55 -1.44
C ALA A 125 8.25 4.21 -2.46
N LEU A 126 7.74 5.24 -3.15
CA LEU A 126 8.48 6.14 -4.01
C LEU A 126 8.52 7.51 -3.34
N GLU A 127 9.70 7.98 -2.98
CA GLU A 127 9.87 9.26 -2.29
C GLU A 127 10.90 10.11 -3.03
N HIS A 128 10.52 11.33 -3.40
CA HIS A 128 11.35 12.28 -4.15
C HIS A 128 11.92 11.70 -5.46
N CYS A 129 11.16 10.81 -6.11
CA CYS A 129 11.53 10.19 -7.37
C CYS A 129 11.04 11.02 -8.56
N ASN A 130 11.71 10.88 -9.71
CA ASN A 130 11.28 11.52 -10.96
C ASN A 130 11.45 10.58 -12.14
N GLY A 131 10.42 10.44 -12.98
CA GLY A 131 10.47 9.59 -14.17
C GLY A 131 10.46 8.08 -13.89
N VAL A 132 10.02 7.67 -12.70
CA VAL A 132 9.96 6.23 -12.34
C VAL A 132 8.72 5.58 -12.92
N ARG A 133 8.91 4.40 -13.50
CA ARG A 133 7.86 3.52 -14.02
C ARG A 133 7.89 2.16 -13.32
N ILE A 134 6.74 1.67 -12.88
CA ILE A 134 6.55 0.26 -12.47
C ILE A 134 5.65 -0.40 -13.50
N ASN A 135 6.13 -1.48 -14.11
CA ASN A 135 5.47 -2.11 -15.24
C ASN A 135 5.31 -3.62 -15.03
N ASN A 136 4.12 -4.16 -15.35
CA ASN A 136 3.83 -5.58 -15.46
C ASN A 136 4.25 -6.39 -14.20
N LEU A 137 3.74 -5.97 -13.05
CA LEU A 137 4.05 -6.55 -11.74
C LEU A 137 2.75 -6.90 -11.01
N HIS A 138 2.73 -8.02 -10.29
CA HIS A 138 1.66 -8.42 -9.40
C HIS A 138 2.07 -8.22 -7.94
N ILE A 139 1.15 -7.75 -7.12
CA ILE A 139 1.35 -7.55 -5.68
C ILE A 139 0.18 -8.19 -4.94
N ASP A 140 0.46 -9.08 -4.01
CA ASP A 140 -0.52 -9.73 -3.16
C ASP A 140 0.04 -9.95 -1.75
N PHE A 141 -0.81 -10.36 -0.83
CA PHE A 141 -0.46 -10.75 0.53
C PHE A 141 -0.81 -12.22 0.76
N GLU A 142 0.11 -12.97 1.34
CA GLU A 142 -0.12 -14.37 1.71
C GLU A 142 -1.26 -14.49 2.72
N ARG A 143 -1.33 -13.56 3.67
CA ARG A 143 -2.37 -13.47 4.71
C ARG A 143 -2.91 -12.04 4.82
N PRO A 144 -3.91 -11.68 4.03
CA PRO A 144 -4.58 -10.38 4.14
C PRO A 144 -5.05 -10.07 5.55
N ALA A 145 -4.99 -8.80 5.98
CA ALA A 145 -5.53 -8.37 7.27
C ALA A 145 -7.08 -8.19 7.25
N GLY A 146 -7.73 -8.53 6.16
CA GLY A 146 -9.16 -8.71 6.06
C GLY A 146 -9.51 -10.19 6.09
N SER A 147 -10.37 -10.59 7.00
CA SER A 147 -10.86 -11.97 7.14
C SER A 147 -12.24 -12.08 6.54
N GLU A 148 -12.50 -13.13 5.78
CA GLU A 148 -13.79 -13.34 5.13
C GLU A 148 -14.50 -14.57 5.69
N ILE A 149 -15.77 -14.41 6.01
CA ILE A 149 -16.61 -15.37 6.73
C ILE A 149 -17.96 -15.47 6.04
N GLN A 150 -18.26 -16.62 5.44
CA GLN A 150 -19.54 -16.83 4.78
C GLN A 150 -20.54 -17.48 5.73
N TYR A 151 -21.74 -16.91 5.85
CA TYR A 151 -22.85 -17.54 6.57
C TYR A 151 -23.34 -18.75 5.79
N ARG A 152 -23.19 -19.94 6.38
CA ARG A 152 -23.53 -21.21 5.75
C ARG A 152 -24.94 -21.68 6.11
N LYS A 153 -25.26 -21.63 7.39
CA LYS A 153 -26.54 -22.05 7.94
C LYS A 153 -26.90 -21.19 9.13
N VAL A 154 -28.11 -20.70 9.15
CA VAL A 154 -28.62 -19.83 10.21
C VAL A 154 -29.93 -20.38 10.73
N THR A 155 -30.04 -20.53 12.04
CA THR A 155 -31.26 -20.95 12.74
C THR A 155 -31.40 -20.09 14.00
N GLY A 156 -32.61 -20.02 14.57
CA GLY A 156 -32.80 -19.33 15.84
C GLY A 156 -31.97 -19.99 16.94
N GLY A 157 -30.83 -19.38 17.31
CA GLY A 157 -29.92 -19.86 18.35
C GLY A 157 -28.61 -20.46 17.86
N GLU A 158 -28.45 -20.79 16.58
CA GLU A 158 -27.20 -21.30 16.02
C GLU A 158 -26.88 -20.69 14.66
N THR A 159 -25.61 -20.33 14.45
CA THR A 159 -25.09 -19.88 13.15
C THR A 159 -23.83 -20.67 12.78
N GLU A 160 -23.86 -21.34 11.62
CA GLU A 160 -22.66 -21.96 11.04
C GLU A 160 -22.06 -21.07 9.97
N VAL A 161 -20.75 -20.93 10.00
CA VAL A 161 -20.00 -20.16 9.01
C VAL A 161 -18.88 -20.98 8.40
N THR A 162 -18.50 -20.63 7.17
CA THR A 162 -17.27 -21.07 6.54
C THR A 162 -16.27 -19.91 6.55
N LEU A 163 -15.09 -20.12 7.12
CA LEU A 163 -14.00 -19.15 7.04
C LEU A 163 -13.22 -19.34 5.73
N HIS A 164 -12.89 -18.25 5.09
CA HIS A 164 -12.06 -18.28 3.89
C HIS A 164 -10.69 -18.93 4.19
N ARG A 165 -10.14 -19.67 3.24
CA ARG A 165 -8.87 -20.40 3.42
C ARG A 165 -7.67 -19.53 3.83
N ASP A 166 -7.68 -18.26 3.45
CA ASP A 166 -6.61 -17.31 3.83
C ASP A 166 -6.83 -16.71 5.23
N THR A 167 -8.02 -16.90 5.83
CA THR A 167 -8.35 -16.43 7.17
C THR A 167 -7.79 -17.39 8.21
N ARG A 168 -6.96 -16.87 9.12
CA ARG A 168 -6.49 -17.61 10.29
C ARG A 168 -7.29 -17.24 11.53
N TYR A 169 -7.60 -18.25 12.33
CA TYR A 169 -8.33 -18.07 13.57
C TYR A 169 -7.89 -19.07 14.62
N GLU A 170 -8.19 -18.76 15.86
CA GLU A 170 -8.10 -19.66 17.00
C GLU A 170 -9.39 -19.58 17.81
N ILE A 171 -9.76 -20.66 18.48
CA ILE A 171 -10.87 -20.68 19.44
C ILE A 171 -10.28 -20.90 20.83
N VAL A 172 -10.36 -19.88 21.69
CA VAL A 172 -9.83 -19.90 23.04
C VAL A 172 -10.96 -19.69 24.04
N ASN A 173 -11.16 -20.64 24.94
CA ASN A 173 -12.26 -20.61 25.90
C ASN A 173 -13.63 -20.39 25.25
N GLY A 174 -13.87 -21.04 24.10
CA GLY A 174 -15.11 -20.92 23.34
C GLY A 174 -15.25 -19.63 22.54
N LYS A 175 -14.28 -18.75 22.49
CA LYS A 175 -14.35 -17.50 21.73
C LYS A 175 -13.38 -17.51 20.55
N ILE A 176 -13.89 -17.15 19.39
CA ILE A 176 -13.08 -17.02 18.16
C ILE A 176 -12.25 -15.75 18.18
N ARG A 177 -11.01 -15.87 17.68
CA ARG A 177 -10.09 -14.74 17.47
C ARG A 177 -9.48 -14.86 16.10
N LEU A 178 -9.50 -13.77 15.34
CA LEU A 178 -8.87 -13.69 14.03
C LEU A 178 -7.44 -13.16 14.17
N TYR A 179 -6.52 -13.72 13.42
CA TYR A 179 -5.12 -13.29 13.42
C TYR A 179 -4.47 -13.54 12.06
N GLY A 180 -3.31 -12.96 11.85
CA GLY A 180 -2.48 -13.19 10.68
C GLY A 180 -1.00 -13.09 11.05
N GLU A 181 -0.17 -12.85 10.06
CA GLU A 181 1.27 -12.69 10.22
C GLU A 181 1.56 -11.37 10.92
N GLY A 182 2.00 -11.46 12.19
CA GLY A 182 2.36 -10.28 12.98
C GLY A 182 1.21 -9.36 13.41
N TRP A 183 -0.06 -9.80 13.28
CA TRP A 183 -1.22 -9.03 13.72
C TRP A 183 -2.29 -9.90 14.36
N ARG A 184 -3.08 -9.27 15.24
CA ARG A 184 -4.31 -9.83 15.83
C ARG A 184 -5.39 -8.76 15.76
N SER A 185 -6.58 -9.14 15.38
CA SER A 185 -7.71 -8.22 15.30
C SER A 185 -8.24 -7.91 16.70
N ASN A 186 -8.21 -6.64 17.09
CA ASN A 186 -8.71 -6.17 18.39
C ASN A 186 -9.97 -5.31 18.26
N LYS A 187 -10.06 -4.53 17.18
CA LYS A 187 -11.22 -3.70 16.83
C LYS A 187 -11.57 -4.02 15.41
N ASN A 188 -12.82 -4.38 15.19
CA ASN A 188 -13.23 -4.87 13.88
C ASN A 188 -14.24 -3.91 13.26
N HIS A 189 -14.05 -3.67 11.99
CA HIS A 189 -15.03 -3.04 11.12
C HIS A 189 -15.52 -4.08 10.13
N CYS A 190 -16.83 -4.20 9.98
CA CYS A 190 -17.41 -5.27 9.19
C CYS A 190 -18.29 -4.73 8.08
N ILE A 191 -18.14 -5.31 6.93
CA ILE A 191 -19.00 -5.09 5.77
C ILE A 191 -19.51 -6.45 5.33
N GLU A 192 -20.79 -6.55 5.07
CA GLU A 192 -21.46 -7.75 4.61
C GLU A 192 -21.80 -7.60 3.12
N TYR A 193 -21.43 -8.58 2.34
CA TYR A 193 -21.73 -8.72 0.92
C TYR A 193 -22.90 -9.68 0.72
N ASP A 194 -23.90 -9.22 0.00
CA ASP A 194 -25.03 -10.05 -0.45
C ASP A 194 -24.83 -10.42 -1.93
N PRO A 195 -24.58 -11.70 -2.26
CA PRO A 195 -24.33 -12.13 -3.63
C PRO A 195 -25.57 -12.07 -4.54
N ASP A 196 -26.80 -12.07 -3.99
CA ASP A 196 -28.02 -12.03 -4.79
C ASP A 196 -28.31 -10.61 -5.31
N THR A 197 -27.88 -9.59 -4.57
CA THR A 197 -28.08 -8.18 -4.92
C THR A 197 -26.79 -7.49 -5.32
N GLU A 198 -25.64 -8.18 -5.21
CA GLU A 198 -24.30 -7.65 -5.43
C GLU A 198 -24.03 -6.37 -4.64
N SER A 199 -24.59 -6.28 -3.43
CA SER A 199 -24.52 -5.09 -2.58
C SER A 199 -23.70 -5.30 -1.33
N PHE A 200 -23.11 -4.19 -0.84
CA PHE A 200 -22.37 -4.13 0.41
C PHE A 200 -23.09 -3.27 1.44
N THR A 201 -23.17 -3.74 2.67
CA THR A 201 -23.75 -3.01 3.78
C THR A 201 -22.89 -3.10 5.03
N TYR A 202 -22.90 -2.06 5.87
CA TYR A 202 -22.27 -2.13 7.18
C TYR A 202 -22.98 -3.20 8.03
N SER A 203 -22.20 -4.02 8.72
CA SER A 203 -22.73 -5.11 9.52
C SER A 203 -22.14 -5.10 10.94
N GLN A 204 -22.95 -5.50 11.91
CA GLN A 204 -22.54 -5.80 13.29
C GLN A 204 -22.35 -7.30 13.50
N GLY A 205 -22.40 -8.09 12.45
CA GLY A 205 -22.38 -9.56 12.52
C GLY A 205 -21.18 -10.10 13.30
N TRP A 206 -20.00 -9.52 13.13
CA TRP A 206 -18.82 -9.94 13.88
C TRP A 206 -18.92 -9.69 15.38
N ASN A 207 -19.55 -8.60 15.82
CA ASN A 207 -19.74 -8.34 17.24
C ASN A 207 -20.55 -9.47 17.90
N THR A 208 -21.60 -9.94 17.22
CA THR A 208 -22.40 -11.07 17.69
C THR A 208 -21.60 -12.37 17.65
N LEU A 209 -20.95 -12.70 16.53
CA LEU A 209 -20.17 -13.93 16.39
C LEU A 209 -19.02 -14.00 17.39
N SER A 210 -18.23 -12.93 17.54
CA SER A 210 -17.07 -12.90 18.46
C SER A 210 -17.48 -12.97 19.94
N ALA A 211 -18.68 -12.50 20.28
CA ALA A 211 -19.25 -12.60 21.62
C ALA A 211 -19.88 -13.96 21.91
N SER A 212 -20.27 -14.71 20.86
CA SER A 212 -20.92 -16.02 20.98
C SER A 212 -19.92 -17.14 21.25
N ASP A 213 -20.40 -18.26 21.84
CA ASP A 213 -19.57 -19.45 21.99
C ASP A 213 -19.41 -20.13 20.63
N ALA A 214 -18.17 -20.41 20.28
CA ALA A 214 -17.77 -20.96 19.01
C ALA A 214 -17.15 -22.34 19.15
N ARG A 215 -17.44 -23.23 18.21
CA ARG A 215 -16.84 -24.55 18.09
C ARG A 215 -16.58 -24.89 16.62
N GLU A 216 -15.36 -25.28 16.29
CA GLU A 216 -15.08 -25.85 14.99
C GLU A 216 -15.74 -27.22 14.86
N ILE A 217 -16.52 -27.43 13.81
CA ILE A 217 -17.26 -28.67 13.55
C ILE A 217 -16.67 -29.45 12.36
N ALA A 218 -15.91 -28.77 11.50
CA ALA A 218 -15.07 -29.34 10.45
C ALA A 218 -13.99 -28.31 10.10
N PRO A 219 -12.89 -28.66 9.43
CA PRO A 219 -11.83 -27.71 9.05
C PRO A 219 -12.41 -26.47 8.36
N GLY A 220 -12.20 -25.29 8.96
CA GLY A 220 -12.71 -24.01 8.45
C GLY A 220 -14.21 -23.79 8.60
N ILE A 221 -14.94 -24.69 9.25
CA ILE A 221 -16.37 -24.54 9.51
C ILE A 221 -16.60 -24.41 11.01
N VAL A 222 -17.10 -23.25 11.42
CA VAL A 222 -17.34 -22.93 12.83
C VAL A 222 -18.82 -22.73 13.09
N ARG A 223 -19.30 -23.33 14.16
CA ARG A 223 -20.66 -23.15 14.68
C ARG A 223 -20.61 -22.25 15.90
N PHE A 224 -21.55 -21.31 15.95
CA PHE A 224 -21.74 -20.35 17.04
C PHE A 224 -23.07 -20.55 17.70
N ASN A 225 -23.13 -20.47 19.03
CA ASN A 225 -24.36 -20.35 19.77
C ASN A 225 -24.76 -18.87 19.80
N THR A 226 -25.56 -18.45 18.82
CA THR A 226 -25.95 -17.06 18.66
C THR A 226 -27.28 -16.75 19.32
N PRO A 227 -27.58 -15.48 19.67
CA PRO A 227 -28.93 -15.07 20.05
C PRO A 227 -29.98 -15.47 19.00
N ALA A 228 -31.19 -15.81 19.42
CA ALA A 228 -32.23 -16.27 18.50
C ALA A 228 -32.64 -15.22 17.44
N GLU A 229 -32.52 -13.95 17.80
CA GLU A 229 -32.81 -12.82 16.94
C GLU A 229 -31.68 -12.53 15.90
N PHE A 230 -30.50 -13.14 16.06
CA PHE A 230 -29.41 -13.00 15.10
C PHE A 230 -29.67 -13.92 13.90
N MET A 231 -30.22 -13.33 12.84
CA MET A 231 -30.67 -14.05 11.64
C MET A 231 -30.05 -13.45 10.36
N PRO A 232 -28.70 -13.49 10.21
CA PRO A 232 -28.06 -13.05 8.96
C PRO A 232 -28.52 -13.96 7.80
N LYS A 233 -28.46 -13.42 6.59
CA LYS A 233 -28.81 -14.18 5.39
C LYS A 233 -27.73 -15.22 5.07
N ALA A 234 -28.13 -16.48 5.00
CA ALA A 234 -27.23 -17.55 4.55
C ALA A 234 -26.78 -17.29 3.10
N GLY A 235 -25.51 -17.51 2.79
CA GLY A 235 -24.88 -17.17 1.51
C GLY A 235 -24.14 -15.82 1.54
N ASN A 236 -24.55 -14.89 2.40
CA ASN A 236 -23.82 -13.63 2.56
C ASN A 236 -22.41 -13.86 3.12
N THR A 237 -21.49 -12.99 2.74
CA THR A 237 -20.11 -13.01 3.22
C THR A 237 -19.81 -11.76 4.04
N LEU A 238 -19.41 -11.98 5.28
CA LEU A 238 -18.96 -10.94 6.21
C LEU A 238 -17.45 -10.74 6.05
N THR A 239 -17.03 -9.56 5.65
CA THR A 239 -15.62 -9.15 5.69
C THR A 239 -15.32 -8.46 7.01
N VAL A 240 -14.39 -9.03 7.77
CA VAL A 240 -13.95 -8.52 9.07
C VAL A 240 -12.53 -8.00 8.91
N ARG A 241 -12.33 -6.70 9.07
CA ARG A 241 -11.02 -6.05 8.93
C ARG A 241 -10.60 -5.35 10.21
N ASP A 242 -9.30 -5.15 10.39
CA ASP A 242 -8.79 -4.22 11.38
C ASP A 242 -9.23 -2.81 11.02
N ILE A 243 -9.77 -2.08 11.97
CA ILE A 243 -10.21 -0.69 11.79
C ILE A 243 -9.02 0.27 11.56
N ILE A 244 -7.82 -0.11 12.04
CA ILE A 244 -6.64 0.74 11.98
C ILE A 244 -6.00 0.64 10.59
N ARG A 245 -6.04 1.75 9.85
CA ARG A 245 -5.36 1.90 8.55
C ARG A 245 -3.94 2.39 8.77
N ASP A 246 -3.09 1.57 9.37
CA ASP A 246 -1.71 1.90 9.75
C ASP A 246 -0.69 1.73 8.63
N GLN A 247 -1.06 1.07 7.55
CA GLN A 247 -0.27 0.91 6.31
C GLN A 247 -1.11 1.35 5.10
N VAL A 248 -0.47 1.44 3.94
CA VAL A 248 -1.12 1.62 2.64
C VAL A 248 -0.57 0.61 1.65
N GLY A 249 -1.28 0.38 0.54
CA GLY A 249 -0.83 -0.54 -0.49
C GLY A 249 0.49 -0.10 -1.11
N LEU A 250 0.52 1.04 -1.77
CA LEU A 250 1.69 1.66 -2.37
C LEU A 250 1.69 3.15 -2.05
N PHE A 251 2.85 3.73 -1.72
CA PHE A 251 2.98 5.14 -1.36
C PHE A 251 3.88 5.91 -2.31
N ILE A 252 3.40 7.03 -2.85
CA ILE A 252 4.14 7.94 -3.72
C ILE A 252 4.14 9.31 -3.07
N LEU A 253 5.31 9.77 -2.62
CA LEU A 253 5.46 11.02 -1.87
C LEU A 253 6.36 11.99 -2.63
N GLU A 254 5.88 13.23 -2.82
CA GLU A 254 6.66 14.38 -3.35
C GLU A 254 7.51 14.01 -4.57
N SER A 255 6.94 13.19 -5.45
CA SER A 255 7.60 12.65 -6.65
C SER A 255 7.05 13.30 -7.91
N LYS A 256 7.69 13.06 -9.07
CA LYS A 256 7.27 13.63 -10.36
C LYS A 256 7.28 12.57 -11.46
N ASN A 257 6.36 12.74 -12.44
CA ASN A 257 6.32 11.94 -13.66
C ASN A 257 6.33 10.43 -13.39
N ILE A 258 5.47 9.99 -12.47
CA ILE A 258 5.37 8.59 -12.07
C ILE A 258 4.34 7.86 -12.95
N THR A 259 4.71 6.67 -13.41
CA THR A 259 3.83 5.80 -14.20
C THR A 259 3.73 4.42 -13.57
N LEU A 260 2.52 4.00 -13.25
CA LEU A 260 2.21 2.61 -12.92
C LEU A 260 1.46 2.02 -14.12
N SER A 261 2.05 1.00 -14.76
CA SER A 261 1.48 0.40 -15.97
C SER A 261 1.34 -1.11 -15.80
N ARG A 262 0.17 -1.66 -16.15
CA ARG A 262 -0.12 -3.11 -16.02
C ARG A 262 0.21 -3.68 -14.63
N LEU A 263 0.09 -2.85 -13.60
CA LEU A 263 0.27 -3.26 -12.21
C LEU A 263 -1.01 -3.93 -11.72
N GLN A 264 -0.90 -5.06 -11.05
CA GLN A 264 -2.02 -5.76 -10.42
C GLN A 264 -1.84 -5.76 -8.90
N MET A 265 -2.72 -5.04 -8.20
CA MET A 265 -2.76 -4.96 -6.74
C MET A 265 -3.90 -5.84 -6.24
N HIS A 266 -3.58 -7.05 -5.78
CA HIS A 266 -4.59 -8.03 -5.39
C HIS A 266 -5.10 -7.85 -3.96
N TYR A 267 -4.28 -7.29 -3.08
CA TYR A 267 -4.67 -6.87 -1.75
C TYR A 267 -3.82 -5.68 -1.28
N MET A 268 -4.43 -4.79 -0.52
CA MET A 268 -3.80 -3.57 0.02
C MET A 268 -4.30 -3.32 1.44
N HIS A 269 -3.40 -3.05 2.36
CA HIS A 269 -3.78 -2.64 3.72
C HIS A 269 -4.30 -1.20 3.72
N GLY A 270 -5.39 -0.94 4.43
CA GLY A 270 -5.96 0.40 4.57
C GLY A 270 -6.34 1.02 3.22
N LEU A 271 -5.75 2.17 2.91
CA LEU A 271 -5.79 2.78 1.58
C LEU A 271 -4.93 1.96 0.61
N GLY A 272 -5.30 2.02 -0.66
CA GLY A 272 -4.59 1.34 -1.73
C GLY A 272 -3.33 2.07 -2.20
N ILE A 273 -3.34 2.59 -3.43
CA ILE A 273 -2.25 3.38 -3.99
C ILE A 273 -2.45 4.84 -3.57
N VAL A 274 -1.59 5.34 -2.71
CA VAL A 274 -1.66 6.72 -2.21
C VAL A 274 -0.57 7.56 -2.88
N SER A 275 -0.97 8.63 -3.57
CA SER A 275 -0.07 9.64 -4.10
C SER A 275 -0.27 10.94 -3.32
N GLN A 276 0.78 11.42 -2.68
CA GLN A 276 0.74 12.62 -1.85
C GLN A 276 1.75 13.64 -2.36
N TYR A 277 1.26 14.86 -2.70
CA TYR A 277 2.06 15.96 -3.24
C TYR A 277 2.93 15.59 -4.45
N THR A 278 2.49 14.67 -5.26
CA THR A 278 3.19 14.19 -6.46
C THR A 278 2.67 14.94 -7.69
N GLU A 279 3.55 15.19 -8.65
CA GLU A 279 3.25 15.91 -9.89
C GLU A 279 3.31 14.97 -11.10
N ASN A 280 2.27 14.98 -11.94
CA ASN A 280 2.14 14.16 -13.16
C ASN A 280 2.19 12.65 -12.86
N ILE A 281 1.02 12.05 -12.67
CA ILE A 281 0.86 10.64 -12.36
C ILE A 281 0.05 9.97 -13.46
N THR A 282 0.50 8.82 -13.92
CA THR A 282 -0.22 8.00 -14.89
C THR A 282 -0.44 6.60 -14.33
N MET A 283 -1.70 6.19 -14.28
CA MET A 283 -2.17 4.84 -13.97
C MET A 283 -2.69 4.24 -15.29
N ASP A 284 -1.90 3.38 -15.93
CA ASP A 284 -2.22 2.76 -17.20
C ASP A 284 -2.49 1.26 -17.02
N ARG A 285 -3.72 0.83 -17.26
CA ARG A 285 -4.14 -0.58 -17.10
C ARG A 285 -3.79 -1.17 -15.72
N VAL A 286 -3.91 -0.36 -14.67
CA VAL A 286 -3.77 -0.83 -13.29
C VAL A 286 -5.03 -1.56 -12.87
N LYS A 287 -4.86 -2.74 -12.30
CA LYS A 287 -5.95 -3.54 -11.76
C LYS A 287 -5.85 -3.63 -10.25
N CYS A 288 -6.83 -3.08 -9.54
CA CYS A 288 -6.99 -3.23 -8.09
C CYS A 288 -8.18 -4.17 -7.84
N ALA A 289 -7.91 -5.44 -7.65
CA ALA A 289 -8.95 -6.45 -7.48
C ALA A 289 -8.36 -7.72 -6.86
N PRO A 290 -9.14 -8.49 -6.08
CA PRO A 290 -8.69 -9.78 -5.57
C PRO A 290 -8.20 -10.69 -6.71
N ARG A 291 -7.23 -11.56 -6.42
CA ARG A 291 -6.77 -12.56 -7.38
C ARG A 291 -7.93 -13.50 -7.74
N PRO A 292 -8.19 -13.75 -9.03
CA PRO A 292 -9.39 -14.48 -9.47
C PRO A 292 -9.57 -15.86 -8.84
N ASP A 293 -8.47 -16.59 -8.63
CA ASP A 293 -8.46 -17.95 -8.05
C ASP A 293 -8.46 -17.96 -6.52
N SER A 294 -8.41 -16.80 -5.88
CA SER A 294 -8.41 -16.70 -4.42
C SER A 294 -9.78 -16.97 -3.81
N GLY A 295 -10.84 -16.55 -4.47
CA GLY A 295 -12.21 -16.53 -3.94
C GLY A 295 -12.45 -15.38 -2.95
N ARG A 296 -11.48 -14.45 -2.78
CA ARG A 296 -11.62 -13.27 -1.93
C ARG A 296 -12.51 -12.21 -2.57
N LEU A 297 -13.19 -11.44 -1.73
CA LEU A 297 -13.99 -10.28 -2.13
C LEU A 297 -13.24 -8.96 -1.88
N LEU A 298 -12.33 -8.93 -0.91
CA LEU A 298 -11.63 -7.72 -0.47
C LEU A 298 -10.29 -7.54 -1.18
N ALA A 299 -10.10 -6.37 -1.80
CA ALA A 299 -8.80 -5.91 -2.32
C ALA A 299 -8.24 -4.70 -1.55
N ALA A 300 -9.10 -3.81 -1.05
CA ALA A 300 -8.69 -2.68 -0.21
C ALA A 300 -9.72 -2.39 0.86
N SER A 301 -9.26 -2.06 2.07
CA SER A 301 -10.13 -1.72 3.20
C SER A 301 -10.65 -0.28 3.16
N ALA A 302 -10.18 0.51 2.22
CA ALA A 302 -10.57 1.90 1.96
C ALA A 302 -10.39 2.19 0.47
N ASP A 303 -10.09 3.46 0.10
CA ASP A 303 -9.94 3.87 -1.30
C ASP A 303 -8.85 3.08 -2.02
N MET A 304 -9.09 2.72 -3.29
CA MET A 304 -8.10 1.98 -4.08
C MET A 304 -7.02 2.87 -4.67
N MET A 305 -7.40 4.06 -5.15
CA MET A 305 -6.45 5.10 -5.59
C MET A 305 -6.78 6.40 -4.88
N HIS A 306 -5.80 6.98 -4.22
CA HIS A 306 -5.97 8.16 -3.38
C HIS A 306 -4.92 9.22 -3.71
N PHE A 307 -5.36 10.36 -4.23
CA PHE A 307 -4.51 11.47 -4.66
C PHE A 307 -4.72 12.67 -3.75
N SER A 308 -3.76 12.94 -2.88
CA SER A 308 -3.80 14.04 -1.90
C SER A 308 -2.82 15.14 -2.26
N GLY A 309 -3.30 16.33 -2.55
CA GLY A 309 -2.47 17.50 -2.86
C GLY A 309 -1.60 17.37 -4.11
N CYS A 310 -1.96 16.48 -5.05
CA CYS A 310 -1.21 16.25 -6.27
C CYS A 310 -1.32 17.44 -7.24
N LYS A 311 -0.33 17.60 -8.10
CA LYS A 311 -0.22 18.68 -9.10
C LYS A 311 -0.14 18.12 -10.53
N GLY A 312 -0.28 18.99 -11.50
CA GLY A 312 -0.17 18.65 -12.92
C GLY A 312 -1.31 17.75 -13.38
N LYS A 313 -0.98 16.64 -14.02
CA LYS A 313 -1.97 15.70 -14.58
C LYS A 313 -2.05 14.43 -13.74
N VAL A 314 -3.27 14.01 -13.41
CA VAL A 314 -3.58 12.66 -12.92
C VAL A 314 -4.33 11.95 -14.03
N ILE A 315 -3.72 10.93 -14.62
CA ILE A 315 -4.28 10.14 -15.73
C ILE A 315 -4.57 8.74 -15.21
N ILE A 316 -5.82 8.30 -15.35
CA ILE A 316 -6.28 6.96 -15.01
C ILE A 316 -6.92 6.40 -16.28
N ASP A 317 -6.20 5.49 -16.93
CA ASP A 317 -6.60 4.95 -18.22
C ASP A 317 -6.69 3.43 -18.20
N SER A 318 -7.80 2.89 -18.69
CA SER A 318 -8.04 1.45 -18.84
C SER A 318 -7.85 0.65 -17.53
N CYS A 319 -8.09 1.27 -16.38
CA CYS A 319 -7.97 0.65 -15.06
C CYS A 319 -9.22 -0.15 -14.69
N TYR A 320 -9.05 -1.11 -13.78
CA TYR A 320 -10.13 -1.95 -13.27
C TYR A 320 -10.12 -2.00 -11.75
N PHE A 321 -11.29 -1.84 -11.13
CA PHE A 321 -11.46 -1.81 -9.68
C PHE A 321 -12.56 -2.78 -9.24
N ALA A 322 -12.26 -3.62 -8.25
CA ALA A 322 -13.23 -4.47 -7.57
C ALA A 322 -12.77 -4.81 -6.15
N GLY A 323 -13.71 -4.90 -5.21
CA GLY A 323 -13.42 -5.26 -3.82
C GLY A 323 -12.88 -4.11 -2.96
N ALA A 324 -13.23 -2.86 -3.29
CA ALA A 324 -13.04 -1.71 -2.39
C ALA A 324 -14.13 -1.68 -1.31
N GLN A 325 -13.79 -1.18 -0.13
CA GLN A 325 -14.76 -0.85 0.91
C GLN A 325 -14.93 0.68 1.09
N ASP A 326 -14.41 1.46 0.15
CA ASP A 326 -14.57 2.90 0.02
C ASP A 326 -14.41 3.28 -1.46
N ASP A 327 -13.99 4.50 -1.80
CA ASP A 327 -13.91 4.99 -3.17
C ASP A 327 -12.94 4.19 -4.06
N PRO A 328 -13.29 3.89 -5.32
CA PRO A 328 -12.31 3.36 -6.27
C PRO A 328 -11.23 4.40 -6.60
N VAL A 329 -11.59 5.69 -6.65
CA VAL A 329 -10.67 6.82 -6.89
C VAL A 329 -11.11 8.02 -6.06
N ASN A 330 -10.20 8.55 -5.27
CA ASN A 330 -10.38 9.78 -4.50
C ASN A 330 -9.29 10.79 -4.87
N VAL A 331 -9.70 12.02 -5.21
CA VAL A 331 -8.78 13.12 -5.56
C VAL A 331 -9.15 14.35 -4.75
N HIS A 332 -8.26 14.80 -3.89
CA HIS A 332 -8.52 15.96 -3.05
C HIS A 332 -7.26 16.74 -2.68
N GLY A 333 -7.46 17.97 -2.22
CA GLY A 333 -6.44 18.77 -1.55
C GLY A 333 -6.59 18.72 -0.03
N THR A 334 -5.58 19.19 0.68
CA THR A 334 -5.64 19.38 2.13
C THR A 334 -5.84 20.86 2.44
N ASN A 335 -6.99 21.20 3.02
CA ASN A 335 -7.29 22.58 3.44
C ASN A 335 -6.90 22.78 4.90
N LEU A 336 -6.14 23.84 5.19
CA LEU A 336 -5.78 24.24 6.53
C LEU A 336 -6.58 25.46 6.98
N ARG A 337 -6.86 25.56 8.25
CA ARG A 337 -7.51 26.73 8.85
C ARG A 337 -6.45 27.73 9.29
N ALA A 338 -6.58 28.98 8.85
CA ALA A 338 -5.82 30.08 9.42
C ALA A 338 -6.41 30.40 10.81
N LEU A 339 -5.60 30.22 11.86
CA LEU A 339 -5.99 30.49 13.26
C LEU A 339 -5.63 31.87 13.69
N GLU A 340 -4.48 32.37 13.28
CA GLU A 340 -3.90 33.63 13.77
C GLU A 340 -2.99 34.23 12.69
N LYS A 341 -3.04 35.54 12.57
CA LYS A 341 -2.06 36.33 11.83
C LYS A 341 -1.02 36.86 12.83
N ILE A 342 0.17 36.24 12.80
CA ILE A 342 1.27 36.57 13.71
C ILE A 342 1.87 37.95 13.36
N ASP A 343 2.13 38.14 12.05
CA ASP A 343 2.64 39.40 11.49
C ASP A 343 2.19 39.58 10.03
N ALA A 344 2.79 40.53 9.31
CA ALA A 344 2.42 40.84 7.94
C ALA A 344 2.69 39.68 6.95
N GLN A 345 3.60 38.77 7.28
CA GLN A 345 4.08 37.68 6.40
C GLN A 345 3.88 36.30 7.00
N THR A 346 3.42 36.19 8.24
CA THR A 346 3.34 34.93 9.00
C THR A 346 1.93 34.64 9.46
N LEU A 347 1.45 33.42 9.09
CA LEU A 347 0.17 32.88 9.54
C LEU A 347 0.39 31.58 10.32
N LYS A 348 -0.39 31.41 11.39
CA LYS A 348 -0.51 30.15 12.10
C LYS A 348 -1.63 29.33 11.47
N LEU A 349 -1.28 28.16 10.93
CA LEU A 349 -2.22 27.27 10.25
C LEU A 349 -2.45 25.99 11.05
N ARG A 350 -3.60 25.35 10.84
CA ARG A 350 -3.97 24.09 11.50
C ARG A 350 -4.62 23.13 10.52
N PHE A 351 -4.21 21.87 10.56
CA PHE A 351 -4.98 20.78 9.97
C PHE A 351 -6.31 20.62 10.71
N MET A 352 -7.39 20.47 9.97
CA MET A 352 -8.74 20.37 10.53
C MET A 352 -9.32 18.96 10.43
N HIS A 353 -8.78 18.12 9.56
CA HIS A 353 -9.17 16.72 9.42
C HIS A 353 -8.32 15.86 10.36
N GLY A 354 -8.96 15.02 11.19
CA GLY A 354 -8.25 14.23 12.21
C GLY A 354 -7.24 13.22 11.67
N GLN A 355 -7.37 12.85 10.40
CA GLN A 355 -6.46 11.92 9.72
C GLN A 355 -5.48 12.62 8.77
N SER A 356 -5.35 13.95 8.86
CA SER A 356 -4.41 14.77 8.09
C SER A 356 -3.59 15.62 9.02
N TYR A 357 -2.32 15.29 9.20
CA TYR A 357 -1.41 15.99 10.11
C TYR A 357 0.05 15.58 9.82
N GLY A 358 1.00 16.41 10.30
CA GLY A 358 2.42 16.06 10.37
C GLY A 358 3.20 16.14 9.05
N PHE A 359 2.54 16.38 7.92
CA PHE A 359 3.19 16.59 6.62
C PHE A 359 3.15 18.06 6.18
N ASN A 360 4.01 18.44 5.24
CA ASN A 360 3.99 19.76 4.63
C ASN A 360 2.79 19.87 3.69
N ALA A 361 1.88 20.81 3.96
CA ALA A 361 0.72 21.04 3.09
C ALA A 361 0.99 22.09 2.00
N TYR A 362 2.04 22.91 2.16
CA TYR A 362 2.45 23.97 1.24
C TYR A 362 3.96 23.95 1.06
N PHE A 363 4.39 24.29 -0.15
CA PHE A 363 5.78 24.32 -0.53
C PHE A 363 6.18 25.73 -0.98
N LYS A 364 7.47 26.05 -0.89
CA LYS A 364 7.99 27.33 -1.34
C LYS A 364 7.66 27.56 -2.83
N GLY A 365 6.97 28.66 -3.11
CA GLY A 365 6.50 29.04 -4.45
C GLY A 365 5.09 28.60 -4.79
N ASP A 366 4.39 27.92 -3.88
CA ASP A 366 2.97 27.64 -4.05
C ASP A 366 2.14 28.92 -3.95
N THR A 367 1.12 29.02 -4.80
CA THR A 367 0.10 30.07 -4.67
C THR A 367 -0.99 29.57 -3.72
N VAL A 368 -1.19 30.28 -2.63
CA VAL A 368 -2.19 29.95 -1.62
C VAL A 368 -3.44 30.80 -1.80
N ALA A 369 -4.63 30.18 -1.88
CA ALA A 369 -5.90 30.87 -1.91
C ALA A 369 -6.51 30.91 -0.49
N PHE A 370 -6.98 32.09 -0.09
CA PHE A 370 -7.73 32.29 1.14
C PHE A 370 -9.22 32.24 0.86
N VAL A 371 -9.93 31.34 1.56
CA VAL A 371 -11.34 31.04 1.35
C VAL A 371 -12.11 31.28 2.66
N ARG A 372 -13.27 31.93 2.57
CA ARG A 372 -14.20 32.06 3.71
C ARG A 372 -14.87 30.71 3.97
N ALA A 373 -14.62 30.10 5.12
CA ALA A 373 -15.14 28.77 5.44
C ALA A 373 -16.69 28.68 5.38
N ALA A 374 -17.40 29.77 5.68
CA ALA A 374 -18.86 29.79 5.70
C ALA A 374 -19.50 29.87 4.28
N THR A 375 -18.82 30.48 3.33
CA THR A 375 -19.38 30.76 1.99
C THR A 375 -18.62 30.08 0.87
N MET A 376 -17.46 29.52 1.15
CA MET A 376 -16.50 28.99 0.19
C MET A 376 -15.98 30.04 -0.82
N GLU A 377 -16.18 31.32 -0.53
CA GLU A 377 -15.73 32.42 -1.36
C GLU A 377 -14.22 32.64 -1.23
N ARG A 378 -13.52 32.62 -2.34
CA ARG A 378 -12.11 33.05 -2.40
C ARG A 378 -12.04 34.57 -2.33
N PHE A 379 -11.36 35.10 -1.32
CA PHE A 379 -11.26 36.55 -1.10
C PHE A 379 -9.85 37.12 -1.25
N ALA A 380 -8.82 36.29 -1.24
CA ALA A 380 -7.42 36.69 -1.41
C ALA A 380 -6.56 35.54 -1.90
N SER A 381 -5.33 35.85 -2.32
CA SER A 381 -4.26 34.88 -2.62
C SER A 381 -2.90 35.47 -2.26
N ALA A 382 -1.94 34.62 -1.96
CA ALA A 382 -0.54 34.96 -1.70
C ALA A 382 0.39 33.99 -2.44
#